data_6e0440e3a99bd42b8999b01212e1143f
#
_entry.id   6e0440e3a99bd42b8999b01212e1143f
#
_cell.length_a   1.000
_cell.length_b   1.000
_cell.length_c   1.000
_cell.angle_alpha   90.00
_cell.angle_beta   90.00
_cell.angle_gamma   90.00
#
_symmetry.space_group_name_H-M   'P 1'
#
loop_
_entity.id
_entity.type
_entity.pdbx_description
1 polymer ?
#
loop_
_entity_poly.entity_id
_entity_poly.type
_entity_poly.pdbx_seq_one_letter_code
_entity_poly.pdbx_strand_id
1 'polypeptide(L)'
;MTDEQVAEQVKAADAALRETLTRLVRDDGVAPVSVVIVLAHLLGEIAVDAAATHHGVHDAEMALGPVLRQVRQAGRTRAEARRAGKVVRPGHA
;
A
#
# COMPACT_ATOMS: atom_id res chain seq x y z
N MET A 1 21.28 5.17 -5.41
CA MET A 1 20.77 4.61 -4.16
C MET A 1 21.02 3.11 -4.13
N THR A 2 21.56 2.58 -3.05
CA THR A 2 21.85 1.15 -2.90
C THR A 2 20.56 0.37 -2.56
N ASP A 3 20.57 -0.94 -2.79
CA ASP A 3 19.44 -1.81 -2.42
C ASP A 3 19.17 -1.76 -0.92
N GLU A 4 20.24 -1.64 -0.13
CA GLU A 4 20.11 -1.51 1.34
C GLU A 4 19.40 -0.22 1.74
N GLN A 5 19.73 0.90 1.08
CA GLN A 5 19.04 2.17 1.32
C GLN A 5 17.58 2.11 0.93
N VAL A 6 17.26 1.46 -0.18
CA VAL A 6 15.86 1.27 -0.61
C VAL A 6 15.10 0.44 0.41
N ALA A 7 15.71 -0.66 0.90
CA ALA A 7 15.08 -1.52 1.90
C ALA A 7 14.80 -0.75 3.20
N GLU A 8 15.73 0.10 3.65
CA GLU A 8 15.53 0.93 4.84
C GLU A 8 14.40 1.94 4.64
N GLN A 9 14.31 2.57 3.47
CA GLN A 9 13.24 3.51 3.16
C GLN A 9 11.88 2.82 3.11
N VAL A 10 11.80 1.65 2.52
CA VAL A 10 10.55 0.86 2.45
C VAL A 10 10.09 0.51 3.86
N LYS A 11 11.01 0.06 4.70
CA LYS A 11 10.70 -0.28 6.10
C LYS A 11 10.17 0.93 6.88
N ALA A 12 10.82 2.08 6.73
CA ALA A 12 10.40 3.31 7.40
C ALA A 12 9.02 3.79 6.91
N ALA A 13 8.80 3.76 5.61
CA ALA A 13 7.52 4.14 5.01
C ALA A 13 6.40 3.19 5.44
N ASP A 14 6.68 1.88 5.45
CA ASP A 14 5.71 0.88 5.89
C ASP A 14 5.26 1.14 7.33
N ALA A 15 6.19 1.35 8.25
CA ALA A 15 5.88 1.61 9.65
C ALA A 15 5.04 2.88 9.82
N ALA A 16 5.43 3.98 9.17
CA ALA A 16 4.75 5.26 9.27
C ALA A 16 3.33 5.21 8.71
N LEU A 17 3.16 4.56 7.55
CA LEU A 17 1.85 4.43 6.92
C LEU A 17 0.91 3.54 7.73
N ARG A 18 1.40 2.41 8.24
CA ARG A 18 0.58 1.52 9.08
C ARG A 18 0.11 2.23 10.34
N GLU A 19 0.99 2.98 10.99
CA GLU A 19 0.64 3.76 12.17
C GLU A 19 -0.45 4.78 11.86
N THR A 20 -0.29 5.54 10.78
CA THR A 20 -1.26 6.54 10.34
C THR A 20 -2.62 5.92 10.03
N LEU A 21 -2.63 4.82 9.29
CA LEU A 21 -3.86 4.12 8.90
C LEU A 21 -4.58 3.54 10.11
N THR A 22 -3.82 2.97 11.06
CA THR A 22 -4.38 2.45 12.30
C THR A 22 -5.07 3.55 13.09
N ARG A 23 -4.41 4.72 13.20
CA ARG A 23 -4.98 5.87 13.91
C ARG A 23 -6.26 6.37 13.23
N LEU A 24 -6.27 6.48 11.90
CA LEU A 24 -7.44 6.92 11.15
C LEU A 24 -8.65 6.02 11.43
N VAL A 25 -8.45 4.72 11.41
CA VAL A 25 -9.55 3.77 11.59
C VAL A 25 -9.99 3.67 13.05
N ARG A 26 -9.03 3.55 13.98
CA ARG A 26 -9.33 3.33 15.41
C ARG A 26 -9.72 4.61 16.13
N ASP A 27 -8.93 5.67 15.94
CA ASP A 27 -9.07 6.89 16.73
C ASP A 27 -9.99 7.91 16.09
N ASP A 28 -9.89 8.07 14.77
CA ASP A 28 -10.64 9.09 14.04
C ASP A 28 -11.94 8.54 13.43
N GLY A 29 -12.20 7.25 13.58
CA GLY A 29 -13.45 6.63 13.15
C GLY A 29 -13.66 6.57 11.63
N VAL A 30 -12.57 6.66 10.86
CA VAL A 30 -12.66 6.57 9.40
C VAL A 30 -12.97 5.14 8.98
N ALA A 31 -13.99 4.96 8.16
CA ALA A 31 -14.36 3.62 7.68
C ALA A 31 -13.24 3.03 6.83
N PRO A 32 -12.88 1.74 7.01
CA PRO A 32 -11.85 1.10 6.19
C PRO A 32 -12.06 1.24 4.68
N VAL A 33 -13.31 1.17 4.22
CA VAL A 33 -13.60 1.34 2.79
C VAL A 33 -13.21 2.72 2.28
N SER A 34 -13.37 3.77 3.09
CA SER A 34 -12.97 5.12 2.73
C SER A 34 -11.45 5.22 2.60
N VAL A 35 -10.72 4.56 3.49
CA VAL A 35 -9.25 4.48 3.42
C VAL A 35 -8.82 3.80 2.12
N VAL A 36 -9.46 2.69 1.75
CA VAL A 36 -9.14 1.96 0.51
C VAL A 36 -9.32 2.85 -0.71
N ILE A 37 -10.41 3.61 -0.78
CA ILE A 37 -10.68 4.50 -1.91
C ILE A 37 -9.59 5.56 -2.05
N VAL A 38 -9.23 6.22 -0.95
CA VAL A 38 -8.19 7.27 -0.97
C VAL A 38 -6.83 6.68 -1.33
N LEU A 39 -6.47 5.53 -0.74
CA LEU A 39 -5.20 4.87 -1.04
C LEU A 39 -5.10 4.47 -2.50
N ALA A 40 -6.18 3.98 -3.09
CA ALA A 40 -6.20 3.62 -4.51
C ALA A 40 -5.93 4.83 -5.40
N HIS A 41 -6.55 5.97 -5.10
CA HIS A 41 -6.32 7.21 -5.84
C HIS A 41 -4.89 7.71 -5.70
N LEU A 42 -4.39 7.79 -4.47
CA LEU A 42 -3.02 8.26 -4.21
C LEU A 42 -1.99 7.33 -4.85
N LEU A 43 -2.20 6.02 -4.74
CA LEU A 43 -1.29 5.04 -5.34
C LEU A 43 -1.20 5.22 -6.85
N GLY A 44 -2.35 5.39 -7.51
CA GLY A 44 -2.39 5.62 -8.96
C GLY A 44 -1.63 6.88 -9.35
N GLU A 45 -1.89 7.99 -8.67
CA GLU A 45 -1.23 9.27 -8.96
C GLU A 45 0.28 9.19 -8.75
N ILE A 46 0.71 8.65 -7.60
CA ILE A 46 2.14 8.53 -7.25
C ILE A 46 2.86 7.59 -8.22
N ALA A 47 2.24 6.47 -8.57
CA ALA A 47 2.85 5.50 -9.49
C ALA A 47 3.08 6.11 -10.87
N VAL A 48 2.11 6.85 -11.38
CA VAL A 48 2.24 7.52 -12.69
C VAL A 48 3.32 8.59 -12.65
N ASP A 49 3.33 9.42 -11.60
CA ASP A 49 4.33 10.47 -11.45
C ASP A 49 5.74 9.91 -11.29
N ALA A 50 5.90 8.85 -10.50
CA ALA A 50 7.18 8.20 -10.29
C ALA A 50 7.71 7.56 -11.59
N ALA A 51 6.85 6.89 -12.35
CA ALA A 51 7.23 6.27 -13.62
C ALA A 51 7.68 7.33 -14.64
N ALA A 52 6.98 8.45 -14.71
CA ALA A 52 7.34 9.55 -15.59
C ALA A 52 8.70 10.17 -15.19
N THR A 53 8.87 10.43 -13.90
CA THR A 53 10.06 11.11 -13.37
C THR A 53 11.31 10.24 -13.43
N HIS A 54 11.21 8.98 -13.03
CA HIS A 54 12.37 8.10 -12.85
C HIS A 54 12.66 7.19 -14.05
N HIS A 55 11.67 6.91 -14.88
CA HIS A 55 11.81 5.96 -15.98
C HIS A 55 11.37 6.51 -17.33
N GLY A 56 10.90 7.77 -17.39
CA GLY A 56 10.42 8.37 -18.62
C GLY A 56 9.19 7.69 -19.20
N VAL A 57 8.46 6.94 -18.38
CA VAL A 57 7.23 6.24 -18.80
C VAL A 57 6.04 7.17 -18.57
N HIS A 58 5.33 7.49 -19.64
CA HIS A 58 4.19 8.40 -19.59
C HIS A 58 2.85 7.73 -19.85
N ASP A 59 2.85 6.42 -20.09
CA ASP A 59 1.64 5.62 -20.29
C ASP A 59 1.16 5.07 -18.95
N ALA A 60 -0.09 5.36 -18.62
CA ALA A 60 -0.67 4.96 -17.32
C ALA A 60 -0.71 3.44 -17.15
N GLU A 61 -1.06 2.71 -18.21
CA GLU A 61 -1.12 1.24 -18.14
C GLU A 61 0.24 0.63 -17.87
N MET A 62 1.29 1.17 -18.49
CA MET A 62 2.66 0.71 -18.25
C MET A 62 3.12 1.05 -16.85
N ALA A 63 2.77 2.23 -16.35
CA ALA A 63 3.13 2.67 -15.00
C ALA A 63 2.44 1.84 -13.92
N LEU A 64 1.17 1.49 -14.13
CA LEU A 64 0.34 0.81 -13.13
C LEU A 64 0.50 -0.71 -13.11
N GLY A 65 0.93 -1.32 -14.22
CA GLY A 65 1.06 -2.78 -14.31
C GLY A 65 1.84 -3.40 -13.15
N PRO A 66 3.09 -2.98 -12.89
CA PRO A 66 3.88 -3.52 -11.77
C PRO A 66 3.23 -3.28 -10.40
N VAL A 67 2.60 -2.11 -10.23
CA VAL A 67 1.93 -1.76 -8.97
C VAL A 67 0.74 -2.68 -8.71
N LEU A 68 -0.07 -2.92 -9.74
CA LEU A 68 -1.22 -3.82 -9.62
C LEU A 68 -0.81 -5.24 -9.28
N ARG A 69 0.30 -5.72 -9.84
CA ARG A 69 0.84 -7.03 -9.48
C ARG A 69 1.20 -7.12 -8.00
N GLN A 70 1.84 -6.08 -7.47
CA GLN A 70 2.18 -6.01 -6.04
C GLN A 70 0.94 -5.97 -5.15
N VAL A 71 -0.06 -5.19 -5.54
CA VAL A 71 -1.32 -5.09 -4.80
C VAL A 71 -2.03 -6.46 -4.76
N ARG A 72 -2.10 -7.16 -5.88
CA ARG A 72 -2.71 -8.50 -5.94
C ARG A 72 -1.97 -9.49 -5.06
N GLN A 73 -0.64 -9.48 -5.11
CA GLN A 73 0.18 -10.38 -4.30
C GLN A 73 -0.04 -10.13 -2.82
N ALA A 74 -0.03 -8.88 -2.40
CA ALA A 74 -0.28 -8.50 -1.01
C ALA A 74 -1.68 -8.94 -0.56
N GLY A 75 -2.69 -8.75 -1.41
CA GLY A 75 -4.05 -9.17 -1.12
C GLY A 75 -4.18 -10.68 -0.95
N ARG A 76 -3.56 -11.45 -1.83
CA ARG A 76 -3.56 -12.92 -1.74
C ARG A 76 -2.90 -13.40 -0.45
N THR A 77 -1.72 -12.85 -0.14
CA THR A 77 -0.99 -13.19 1.08
C THR A 77 -1.84 -12.90 2.33
N ARG A 78 -2.50 -11.75 2.35
CA ARG A 78 -3.37 -11.37 3.48
C ARG A 78 -4.58 -12.28 3.60
N ALA A 79 -5.23 -12.61 2.48
CA ALA A 79 -6.38 -13.50 2.45
C ALA A 79 -6.03 -14.89 2.95
N GLU A 80 -4.87 -15.43 2.53
CA GLU A 80 -4.37 -16.70 3.00
C GLU A 80 -4.09 -16.70 4.50
N ALA A 81 -3.45 -15.63 5.00
CA ALA A 81 -3.15 -15.47 6.42
C ALA A 81 -4.44 -15.43 7.26
N ARG A 82 -5.47 -14.75 6.76
CA ARG A 82 -6.76 -14.67 7.45
C ARG A 82 -7.47 -16.04 7.49
N ARG A 83 -7.44 -16.78 6.38
CA ARG A 83 -8.00 -18.13 6.33
C ARG A 83 -7.29 -19.09 7.28
N ALA A 84 -5.98 -18.90 7.46
CA ALA A 84 -5.18 -19.70 8.39
C ALA A 84 -5.30 -19.23 9.85
N GLY A 85 -6.10 -18.18 10.14
CA GLY A 85 -6.26 -17.66 11.49
C GLY A 85 -5.06 -16.88 12.03
N LYS A 86 -4.14 -16.46 11.15
CA LYS A 86 -2.90 -15.76 11.54
C LYS A 86 -3.05 -14.26 11.71
N VAL A 87 -4.20 -13.72 11.35
CA VAL A 87 -4.44 -12.28 11.38
C VAL A 87 -5.68 -11.98 12.21
N VAL A 88 -5.52 -11.09 13.19
CA VAL A 88 -6.64 -10.58 13.97
C VAL A 88 -7.38 -9.53 13.14
N ARG A 89 -8.71 -9.61 13.11
CA ARG A 89 -9.53 -8.65 12.38
C ARG A 89 -9.39 -7.27 13.01
N PRO A 90 -9.32 -6.19 12.21
CA PRO A 90 -9.35 -4.84 12.73
C PRO A 90 -10.62 -4.63 13.58
N GLY A 91 -10.43 -4.05 14.77
CA GLY A 91 -11.54 -3.81 15.70
C GLY A 91 -11.88 -4.97 16.64
N HIS A 92 -11.23 -6.11 16.51
CA HIS A 92 -11.30 -7.21 17.48
C HIS A 92 -10.09 -7.16 18.39
N ALA A 93 -10.34 -6.95 19.62
CA ALA A 93 -9.30 -6.97 20.63
C ALA A 93 -8.98 -8.41 21.03
#